data_9b10cc404fe1a22b604a45235fcef66d
#
_entry.id   9b10cc404fe1a22b604a45235fcef66d
#
_cell.length_a   1.000
_cell.length_b   1.000
_cell.length_c   1.000
_cell.angle_alpha   90.00
_cell.angle_beta   90.00
_cell.angle_gamma   90.00
#
_symmetry.space_group_name_H-M   'P 1'
#
loop_
_entity.id
_entity.type
_entity.pdbx_description
1 polymer ?
#
loop_
_entity_poly.entity_id
_entity_poly.type
_entity_poly.pdbx_seq_one_letter_code
_entity_poly.pdbx_strand_id
1 'polypeptide(L)'
;MKKCLLYLLTVLCVSSLLVSCSDDDDNKSGWENVSGTYDSTRTLSIHLDDATLPLGNKTVEVSASSADQVVLTLYNVVPETSTLQVTASSQQTGDVLSLSGESATTDGSVQVTGTFEKGKLSLVVHRQITSDVAGQWKVKMTAAGAGVYANLVTGNPQLDALSAMAGPLVGGLIAQKVEYVYSDLQANGVMGVAWKSRASDQPVDLSMFTNALSLQYCVRDGQLLIAIDKAYTDLLALADSKLSEFGLSAEMLTSSLIDLGGYYALPMGYQMNNGDATFYLTKEVLVPTMQMAMPLLMNKIPEAYQGLVSSLLPALQNAESLAFGLVFEKR
;
A
#
# COMPACT_ATOMS: atom_id res chain seq x y z
N MET A 1 28.18 -34.28 -1.45
CA MET A 1 27.88 -32.84 -1.38
C MET A 1 28.62 -31.97 -2.41
N LYS A 2 29.88 -32.27 -2.79
CA LYS A 2 30.64 -31.47 -3.79
C LYS A 2 30.13 -31.57 -5.24
N LYS A 3 29.45 -32.67 -5.63
CA LYS A 3 28.93 -32.85 -7.01
C LYS A 3 27.62 -32.10 -7.27
N CYS A 4 26.75 -31.89 -6.25
CA CYS A 4 25.51 -31.10 -6.41
C CYS A 4 25.78 -29.59 -6.56
N LEU A 5 26.85 -29.10 -5.91
CA LEU A 5 27.24 -27.69 -6.02
C LEU A 5 27.75 -27.33 -7.42
N LEU A 6 28.41 -28.33 -8.08
CA LEU A 6 28.94 -28.15 -9.45
C LEU A 6 27.81 -28.10 -10.48
N TYR A 7 26.73 -28.88 -10.29
CA TYR A 7 25.54 -28.82 -11.17
C TYR A 7 24.73 -27.55 -11.00
N LEU A 8 24.66 -27.01 -9.77
CA LEU A 8 23.99 -25.73 -9.52
C LEU A 8 24.74 -24.57 -10.18
N LEU A 9 26.07 -24.59 -10.15
CA LEU A 9 26.92 -23.58 -10.80
C LEU A 9 26.85 -23.65 -12.33
N THR A 10 26.74 -24.85 -12.91
CA THR A 10 26.61 -24.98 -14.38
C THR A 10 25.24 -24.52 -14.90
N VAL A 11 24.16 -24.70 -14.13
CA VAL A 11 22.84 -24.20 -14.50
C VAL A 11 22.78 -22.67 -14.39
N LEU A 12 23.46 -22.05 -13.40
CA LEU A 12 23.56 -20.60 -13.29
C LEU A 12 24.41 -19.96 -14.41
N CYS A 13 25.43 -20.65 -14.90
CA CYS A 13 26.30 -20.14 -15.98
C CYS A 13 25.68 -20.26 -17.37
N VAL A 14 24.71 -21.17 -17.59
CA VAL A 14 24.04 -21.31 -18.90
C VAL A 14 22.97 -20.24 -19.11
N SER A 15 22.38 -19.71 -18.04
CA SER A 15 21.40 -18.62 -18.15
C SER A 15 22.00 -17.26 -18.47
N SER A 16 23.32 -17.08 -18.32
CA SER A 16 24.00 -15.80 -18.58
C SER A 16 24.65 -15.69 -19.97
N LEU A 17 24.58 -16.74 -20.79
CA LEU A 17 25.22 -16.76 -22.13
C LEU A 17 24.25 -16.58 -23.31
N LEU A 18 22.97 -16.23 -23.05
CA LEU A 18 22.00 -15.94 -24.13
C LEU A 18 21.82 -14.44 -24.38
N VAL A 19 22.69 -13.59 -23.86
CA VAL A 19 22.75 -12.19 -24.33
C VAL A 19 23.83 -12.11 -25.42
N SER A 20 23.58 -12.75 -26.53
CA SER A 20 24.28 -12.47 -27.78
C SER A 20 23.57 -11.31 -28.46
N CYS A 21 24.12 -10.11 -28.35
CA CYS A 21 23.82 -9.04 -29.30
C CYS A 21 24.30 -9.52 -30.69
N SER A 22 23.39 -9.90 -31.55
CA SER A 22 23.64 -9.94 -32.97
C SER A 22 22.96 -8.72 -33.61
N ASP A 23 23.77 -7.80 -34.12
CA ASP A 23 23.39 -6.65 -34.95
C ASP A 23 22.97 -7.08 -36.36
N ASP A 24 21.91 -7.87 -36.51
CA ASP A 24 21.40 -8.26 -37.83
C ASP A 24 19.89 -8.56 -37.81
N ASP A 25 19.07 -7.63 -37.28
CA ASP A 25 17.63 -7.86 -37.14
C ASP A 25 16.75 -6.73 -37.73
N ASP A 26 17.14 -6.13 -38.85
CA ASP A 26 16.32 -5.14 -39.58
C ASP A 26 15.01 -5.69 -40.18
N ASN A 27 14.64 -6.96 -39.92
CA ASN A 27 13.51 -7.63 -40.57
C ASN A 27 12.58 -8.43 -39.64
N LYS A 28 12.70 -8.31 -38.30
CA LYS A 28 11.74 -8.96 -37.39
C LYS A 28 10.46 -8.16 -37.33
N SER A 29 9.31 -8.84 -37.31
CA SER A 29 8.02 -8.21 -37.05
C SER A 29 8.01 -7.58 -35.67
N GLY A 30 7.17 -6.54 -35.42
CA GLY A 30 7.14 -5.80 -34.16
C GLY A 30 6.90 -6.69 -32.92
N TRP A 31 6.11 -7.78 -33.08
CA TRP A 31 5.83 -8.71 -32.01
C TRP A 31 7.04 -9.59 -31.62
N GLU A 32 7.96 -9.90 -32.56
CA GLU A 32 9.18 -10.66 -32.28
C GLU A 32 10.20 -9.84 -31.47
N ASN A 33 10.16 -8.52 -31.63
CA ASN A 33 11.07 -7.59 -30.96
C ASN A 33 10.60 -7.15 -29.57
N VAL A 34 9.35 -7.45 -29.17
CA VAL A 34 8.79 -7.01 -27.90
C VAL A 34 9.30 -7.82 -26.71
N SER A 35 9.75 -9.06 -26.94
CA SER A 35 10.24 -9.92 -25.84
C SER A 35 11.47 -9.32 -25.16
N GLY A 36 11.48 -9.34 -23.84
CA GLY A 36 12.57 -8.85 -23.02
C GLY A 36 12.10 -8.25 -21.69
N THR A 37 13.06 -7.73 -20.94
CA THR A 37 12.81 -7.07 -19.65
C THR A 37 12.86 -5.56 -19.84
N TYR A 38 11.85 -4.88 -19.30
CA TYR A 38 11.67 -3.43 -19.34
C TYR A 38 11.66 -2.89 -17.91
N ASP A 39 12.45 -1.89 -17.67
CA ASP A 39 12.61 -1.22 -16.37
C ASP A 39 12.97 0.27 -16.56
N SER A 40 13.45 0.92 -15.50
CA SER A 40 13.87 2.33 -15.56
C SER A 40 15.07 2.60 -16.47
N THR A 41 15.84 1.58 -16.84
CA THR A 41 17.01 1.69 -17.73
C THR A 41 16.64 1.45 -19.18
N ARG A 42 15.58 0.70 -19.42
CA ARG A 42 14.97 0.45 -20.73
C ARG A 42 13.67 1.23 -20.80
N THR A 43 13.30 1.75 -21.94
CA THR A 43 12.17 2.65 -22.09
C THR A 43 10.84 1.99 -21.70
N LEU A 44 10.50 2.09 -20.41
CA LEU A 44 9.25 1.65 -19.81
C LEU A 44 8.47 2.87 -19.32
N SER A 45 7.18 2.88 -19.55
CA SER A 45 6.23 3.80 -18.92
C SER A 45 5.06 3.01 -18.38
N ILE A 46 4.68 3.24 -17.13
CA ILE A 46 3.52 2.60 -16.51
C ILE A 46 2.62 3.70 -15.97
N HIS A 47 1.34 3.60 -16.28
CA HIS A 47 0.29 4.44 -15.75
C HIS A 47 -0.69 3.59 -14.93
N LEU A 48 -1.15 4.11 -13.81
CA LEU A 48 -2.31 3.60 -13.10
C LEU A 48 -3.48 4.51 -13.50
N ASP A 49 -4.35 4.02 -14.37
CA ASP A 49 -5.32 4.86 -15.10
C ASP A 49 -4.61 6.04 -15.79
N ASP A 50 -4.93 7.28 -15.39
CA ASP A 50 -4.35 8.50 -15.95
C ASP A 50 -3.08 8.96 -15.23
N ALA A 51 -2.72 8.35 -14.10
CA ALA A 51 -1.58 8.74 -13.29
C ALA A 51 -0.31 7.97 -13.67
N THR A 52 0.77 8.67 -13.99
CA THR A 52 2.07 8.03 -14.23
C THR A 52 2.62 7.48 -12.92
N LEU A 53 2.92 6.17 -12.89
CA LEU A 53 3.60 5.54 -11.77
C LEU A 53 5.11 5.80 -11.84
N PRO A 54 5.76 6.11 -10.72
CA PRO A 54 7.22 6.12 -10.66
C PRO A 54 7.73 4.70 -10.87
N LEU A 55 8.75 4.53 -11.68
CA LEU A 55 9.26 3.20 -11.98
C LEU A 55 9.94 2.56 -10.77
N GLY A 56 10.86 3.27 -10.10
CA GLY A 56 11.55 2.72 -8.94
C GLY A 56 12.14 1.34 -9.22
N ASN A 57 11.67 0.34 -8.48
CA ASN A 57 12.02 -1.09 -8.66
C ASN A 57 10.96 -1.88 -9.46
N LYS A 58 10.10 -1.19 -10.22
CA LYS A 58 9.10 -1.83 -11.08
C LYS A 58 9.75 -2.34 -12.36
N THR A 59 9.37 -3.54 -12.76
CA THR A 59 9.91 -4.20 -13.94
C THR A 59 8.78 -4.93 -14.66
N VAL A 60 8.86 -4.99 -15.97
CA VAL A 60 7.96 -5.77 -16.82
C VAL A 60 8.77 -6.71 -17.68
N GLU A 61 8.54 -8.00 -17.53
CA GLU A 61 9.07 -9.01 -18.44
C GLU A 61 8.00 -9.35 -19.47
N VAL A 62 8.39 -9.31 -20.73
CA VAL A 62 7.51 -9.59 -21.87
C VAL A 62 8.00 -10.85 -22.56
N SER A 63 7.11 -11.81 -22.74
CA SER A 63 7.35 -13.03 -23.51
C SER A 63 6.29 -13.16 -24.60
N ALA A 64 6.68 -12.94 -25.84
CA ALA A 64 5.82 -13.13 -27.00
C ALA A 64 6.00 -14.54 -27.56
N SER A 65 4.91 -15.31 -27.58
CA SER A 65 4.89 -16.68 -28.13
C SER A 65 4.32 -16.73 -29.54
N SER A 66 3.55 -15.72 -29.95
CA SER A 66 2.94 -15.59 -31.28
C SER A 66 2.62 -14.13 -31.57
N ALA A 67 2.21 -13.84 -32.81
CA ALA A 67 1.75 -12.50 -33.20
C ALA A 67 0.48 -12.04 -32.45
N ASP A 68 -0.30 -12.99 -31.93
CA ASP A 68 -1.62 -12.73 -31.33
C ASP A 68 -1.59 -12.75 -29.79
N GLN A 69 -0.50 -13.25 -29.18
CA GLN A 69 -0.44 -13.47 -27.74
C GLN A 69 0.92 -13.16 -27.15
N VAL A 70 0.88 -12.38 -26.08
CA VAL A 70 2.03 -11.97 -25.28
C VAL A 70 1.72 -12.23 -23.80
N VAL A 71 2.70 -12.73 -23.08
CA VAL A 71 2.64 -12.84 -21.61
C VAL A 71 3.44 -11.69 -21.00
N LEU A 72 2.78 -10.90 -20.18
CA LEU A 72 3.37 -9.83 -19.40
C LEU A 72 3.53 -10.32 -17.95
N THR A 73 4.73 -10.28 -17.42
CA THR A 73 4.99 -10.50 -16.00
C THR A 73 5.39 -9.16 -15.38
N LEU A 74 4.48 -8.61 -14.58
CA LEU A 74 4.66 -7.32 -13.93
C LEU A 74 5.22 -7.55 -12.51
N TYR A 75 6.36 -6.97 -12.22
CA TYR A 75 6.99 -7.04 -10.90
C TYR A 75 6.82 -5.71 -10.18
N ASN A 76 6.30 -5.76 -8.95
CA ASN A 76 6.15 -4.62 -8.05
C ASN A 76 5.24 -3.48 -8.58
N VAL A 77 4.35 -3.78 -9.54
CA VAL A 77 3.50 -2.77 -10.20
C VAL A 77 2.21 -2.51 -9.41
N VAL A 78 1.67 -3.54 -8.75
CA VAL A 78 0.44 -3.45 -7.95
C VAL A 78 0.70 -3.93 -6.52
N PRO A 79 0.03 -3.37 -5.50
CA PRO A 79 0.30 -3.72 -4.11
C PRO A 79 -0.24 -5.10 -3.69
N GLU A 80 -1.17 -5.70 -4.45
CA GLU A 80 -1.77 -7.00 -4.14
C GLU A 80 -0.74 -8.14 -4.19
N THR A 81 0.22 -8.02 -5.10
CA THR A 81 1.26 -9.04 -5.32
C THR A 81 2.55 -8.43 -5.83
N SER A 82 3.68 -9.00 -5.41
CA SER A 82 4.99 -8.63 -5.97
C SER A 82 5.18 -9.06 -7.42
N THR A 83 4.37 -10.02 -7.89
CA THR A 83 4.43 -10.55 -9.26
C THR A 83 3.03 -10.82 -9.76
N LEU A 84 2.66 -10.20 -10.88
CA LEU A 84 1.39 -10.41 -11.56
C LEU A 84 1.65 -10.83 -13.00
N GLN A 85 1.11 -11.98 -13.40
CA GLN A 85 1.17 -12.44 -14.77
C GLN A 85 -0.14 -12.13 -15.50
N VAL A 86 -0.03 -11.53 -16.68
CA VAL A 86 -1.16 -11.18 -17.54
C VAL A 86 -0.93 -11.77 -18.93
N THR A 87 -1.83 -12.61 -19.38
CA THR A 87 -1.85 -13.05 -20.78
C THR A 87 -2.61 -12.00 -21.59
N ALA A 88 -1.91 -11.30 -22.46
CA ALA A 88 -2.45 -10.25 -23.29
C ALA A 88 -2.62 -10.71 -24.75
N SER A 89 -3.72 -10.34 -25.37
CA SER A 89 -3.83 -10.35 -26.83
C SER A 89 -2.97 -9.24 -27.42
N SER A 90 -2.41 -9.47 -28.58
CA SER A 90 -1.60 -8.50 -29.30
C SER A 90 -2.11 -8.27 -30.71
N GLN A 91 -2.03 -7.03 -31.17
CA GLN A 91 -2.42 -6.63 -32.53
C GLN A 91 -1.40 -5.66 -33.09
N GLN A 92 -0.79 -6.05 -34.20
CA GLN A 92 0.17 -5.22 -34.94
C GLN A 92 -0.56 -4.28 -35.88
N THR A 93 -0.23 -3.00 -35.86
CA THR A 93 -0.69 -1.98 -36.80
C THR A 93 0.49 -1.09 -37.19
N GLY A 94 1.04 -1.31 -38.38
CA GLY A 94 2.30 -0.67 -38.76
C GLY A 94 3.43 -1.03 -37.79
N ASP A 95 4.11 -0.02 -37.24
CA ASP A 95 5.21 -0.19 -36.27
C ASP A 95 4.74 -0.30 -34.82
N VAL A 96 3.43 -0.21 -34.55
CA VAL A 96 2.86 -0.25 -33.22
C VAL A 96 2.25 -1.62 -32.94
N LEU A 97 2.68 -2.27 -31.86
CA LEU A 97 2.04 -3.45 -31.29
C LEU A 97 1.18 -3.03 -30.11
N SER A 98 -0.13 -3.19 -30.23
CA SER A 98 -1.09 -2.94 -29.15
C SER A 98 -1.30 -4.20 -28.33
N LEU A 99 -1.39 -4.05 -26.99
CA LEU A 99 -1.53 -5.13 -26.03
C LEU A 99 -2.78 -4.92 -25.18
N SER A 100 -3.53 -5.99 -24.89
CA SER A 100 -4.67 -5.93 -23.97
C SER A 100 -4.87 -7.28 -23.27
N GLY A 101 -4.94 -7.28 -21.95
CA GLY A 101 -5.16 -8.49 -21.15
C GLY A 101 -5.70 -8.17 -19.77
N GLU A 102 -6.14 -9.20 -19.07
CA GLU A 102 -6.66 -9.11 -17.71
C GLU A 102 -6.19 -10.30 -16.88
N SER A 103 -5.99 -10.06 -15.59
CA SER A 103 -5.66 -11.09 -14.61
C SER A 103 -6.44 -10.87 -13.33
N ALA A 104 -6.93 -11.96 -12.72
CA ALA A 104 -7.59 -11.90 -11.42
C ALA A 104 -6.56 -11.66 -10.31
N THR A 105 -6.98 -10.93 -9.27
CA THR A 105 -6.24 -10.74 -8.01
C THR A 105 -7.07 -11.25 -6.83
N THR A 106 -6.53 -11.18 -5.61
CA THR A 106 -7.24 -11.63 -4.40
C THR A 106 -8.47 -10.79 -4.07
N ASP A 107 -8.51 -9.53 -4.49
CA ASP A 107 -9.59 -8.58 -4.17
C ASP A 107 -10.29 -7.99 -5.42
N GLY A 108 -10.04 -8.58 -6.61
CA GLY A 108 -10.67 -8.13 -7.84
C GLY A 108 -9.95 -8.56 -9.10
N SER A 109 -9.68 -7.63 -10.00
CA SER A 109 -8.93 -7.86 -11.23
C SER A 109 -8.00 -6.68 -11.59
N VAL A 110 -7.03 -6.99 -12.44
CA VAL A 110 -6.13 -6.01 -13.05
C VAL A 110 -6.19 -6.16 -14.56
N GLN A 111 -6.69 -5.15 -15.24
CA GLN A 111 -6.63 -5.02 -16.68
C GLN A 111 -5.37 -4.26 -17.08
N VAL A 112 -4.67 -4.75 -18.09
CA VAL A 112 -3.49 -4.11 -18.64
C VAL A 112 -3.72 -3.86 -20.11
N THR A 113 -3.58 -2.61 -20.53
CA THR A 113 -3.50 -2.24 -21.95
C THR A 113 -2.17 -1.56 -22.21
N GLY A 114 -1.69 -1.58 -23.43
CA GLY A 114 -0.44 -0.90 -23.71
C GLY A 114 -0.04 -0.94 -25.18
N THR A 115 1.10 -0.32 -25.44
CA THR A 115 1.70 -0.27 -26.77
C THR A 115 3.20 -0.51 -26.66
N PHE A 116 3.71 -1.20 -27.66
CA PHE A 116 5.15 -1.29 -27.93
C PHE A 116 5.43 -0.63 -29.27
N GLU A 117 6.32 0.34 -29.26
CA GLU A 117 6.74 1.08 -30.47
C GLU A 117 8.20 1.47 -30.34
N LYS A 118 9.02 1.16 -31.34
CA LYS A 118 10.44 1.58 -31.42
C LYS A 118 11.24 1.28 -30.15
N GLY A 119 11.05 0.08 -29.59
CA GLY A 119 11.74 -0.34 -28.37
C GLY A 119 11.19 0.24 -27.06
N LYS A 120 10.08 0.97 -27.09
CA LYS A 120 9.40 1.56 -25.93
C LYS A 120 8.15 0.77 -25.59
N LEU A 121 8.03 0.35 -24.33
CA LEU A 121 6.83 -0.27 -23.78
C LEU A 121 6.08 0.75 -22.91
N SER A 122 4.84 1.03 -23.27
CA SER A 122 3.95 1.89 -22.49
C SER A 122 2.74 1.08 -22.04
N LEU A 123 2.48 1.00 -20.75
CA LEU A 123 1.38 0.25 -20.16
C LEU A 123 0.46 1.17 -19.38
N VAL A 124 -0.83 0.90 -19.50
CA VAL A 124 -1.87 1.42 -18.60
C VAL A 124 -2.41 0.23 -17.81
N VAL A 125 -2.34 0.34 -16.50
CA VAL A 125 -2.84 -0.65 -15.54
C VAL A 125 -4.11 -0.09 -14.94
N HIS A 126 -5.20 -0.81 -15.09
CA HIS A 126 -6.50 -0.49 -14.49
C HIS A 126 -6.84 -1.58 -13.48
N ARG A 127 -6.97 -1.19 -12.21
CA ARG A 127 -7.37 -2.10 -11.13
C ARG A 127 -8.87 -2.00 -10.92
N GLN A 128 -9.51 -3.12 -10.60
CA GLN A 128 -10.91 -3.18 -10.22
C GLN A 128 -11.03 -3.94 -8.91
N ILE A 129 -11.14 -3.22 -7.81
CA ILE A 129 -11.38 -3.79 -6.47
C ILE A 129 -12.86 -4.08 -6.31
N THR A 130 -13.20 -5.30 -5.90
CA THR A 130 -14.59 -5.77 -5.70
C THR A 130 -14.97 -5.90 -4.23
N SER A 131 -14.01 -5.68 -3.32
CA SER A 131 -14.27 -5.71 -1.88
C SER A 131 -15.26 -4.61 -1.48
N ASP A 132 -16.11 -4.89 -0.50
CA ASP A 132 -17.12 -3.99 0.06
C ASP A 132 -16.52 -2.78 0.83
N VAL A 133 -15.20 -2.80 1.09
CA VAL A 133 -14.50 -1.64 1.63
C VAL A 133 -14.40 -0.48 0.64
N ALA A 134 -14.51 -0.76 -0.68
CA ALA A 134 -14.51 0.27 -1.70
C ALA A 134 -15.72 1.22 -1.52
N GLY A 135 -15.44 2.52 -1.51
CA GLY A 135 -16.46 3.54 -1.35
C GLY A 135 -15.99 4.77 -0.60
N GLN A 136 -16.90 5.71 -0.44
CA GLN A 136 -16.68 6.94 0.31
C GLN A 136 -17.17 6.76 1.75
N TRP A 137 -16.27 7.01 2.68
CA TRP A 137 -16.48 6.82 4.11
C TRP A 137 -16.28 8.12 4.89
N LYS A 138 -17.13 8.36 5.86
CA LYS A 138 -17.02 9.48 6.77
C LYS A 138 -16.97 8.95 8.21
N VAL A 139 -16.07 9.48 9.04
CA VAL A 139 -16.09 9.14 10.46
C VAL A 139 -17.47 9.45 11.03
N LYS A 140 -18.08 8.44 11.64
CA LYS A 140 -19.41 8.54 12.25
C LYS A 140 -19.34 9.45 13.45
N MET A 141 -20.04 10.57 13.38
CA MET A 141 -20.16 11.53 14.50
C MET A 141 -21.50 11.34 15.19
N THR A 142 -21.49 11.23 16.51
CA THR A 142 -22.67 11.11 17.37
C THR A 142 -22.70 12.25 18.38
N ALA A 143 -23.79 12.37 19.14
CA ALA A 143 -23.87 13.32 20.24
C ALA A 143 -22.83 13.06 21.34
N ALA A 144 -22.36 11.83 21.49
CA ALA A 144 -21.32 11.42 22.44
C ALA A 144 -19.89 11.65 21.91
N GLY A 145 -19.72 11.96 20.62
CA GLY A 145 -18.42 12.16 19.98
C GLY A 145 -18.25 11.34 18.71
N ALA A 146 -17.02 11.24 18.23
CA ALA A 146 -16.68 10.38 17.10
C ALA A 146 -16.84 8.90 17.46
N GLY A 147 -17.29 8.08 16.51
CA GLY A 147 -17.34 6.63 16.65
C GLY A 147 -15.92 6.07 16.75
N VAL A 148 -15.57 5.55 17.91
CA VAL A 148 -14.27 4.92 18.18
C VAL A 148 -14.50 3.44 18.48
N TYR A 149 -13.68 2.62 17.87
CA TYR A 149 -13.57 1.20 18.18
C TYR A 149 -12.34 0.99 19.07
N ALA A 150 -12.54 0.40 20.23
CA ALA A 150 -11.48 0.03 21.14
C ALA A 150 -11.75 -1.37 21.68
N ASN A 151 -10.80 -2.26 21.53
CA ASN A 151 -10.83 -3.61 22.09
C ASN A 151 -9.51 -3.88 22.78
N LEU A 152 -9.56 -4.21 24.08
CA LEU A 152 -8.41 -4.56 24.87
C LEU A 152 -8.80 -5.76 25.75
N VAL A 153 -8.08 -6.86 25.59
CA VAL A 153 -8.21 -8.07 26.42
C VAL A 153 -6.83 -8.41 26.97
N THR A 154 -6.66 -8.17 28.28
CA THR A 154 -5.38 -8.42 28.96
C THR A 154 -5.47 -9.58 29.96
N GLY A 155 -6.68 -10.10 30.19
CA GLY A 155 -6.96 -11.01 31.28
C GLY A 155 -7.01 -10.33 32.66
N ASN A 156 -6.82 -9.00 32.71
CA ASN A 156 -7.00 -8.18 33.94
C ASN A 156 -8.28 -7.34 33.78
N PRO A 157 -9.35 -7.65 34.54
CA PRO A 157 -10.63 -6.96 34.43
C PRO A 157 -10.56 -5.44 34.61
N GLN A 158 -9.61 -4.94 35.39
CA GLN A 158 -9.45 -3.50 35.62
C GLN A 158 -8.88 -2.80 34.37
N LEU A 159 -7.91 -3.43 33.71
CA LEU A 159 -7.34 -2.91 32.45
C LEU A 159 -8.33 -3.09 31.27
N ASP A 160 -9.02 -4.21 31.25
CA ASP A 160 -9.99 -4.50 30.18
C ASP A 160 -11.19 -3.51 30.25
N ALA A 161 -11.59 -3.08 31.45
CA ALA A 161 -12.60 -2.04 31.64
C ALA A 161 -12.17 -0.66 31.09
N LEU A 162 -10.87 -0.38 30.97
CA LEU A 162 -10.37 0.88 30.37
C LEU A 162 -10.73 1.00 28.90
N SER A 163 -10.83 -0.10 28.18
CA SER A 163 -11.21 -0.07 26.75
C SER A 163 -12.64 0.48 26.56
N ALA A 164 -13.55 0.14 27.44
CA ALA A 164 -14.93 0.65 27.42
C ALA A 164 -15.00 2.17 27.65
N MET A 165 -14.04 2.72 28.41
CA MET A 165 -13.95 4.16 28.68
C MET A 165 -13.15 4.90 27.59
N ALA A 166 -12.17 4.24 26.98
CA ALA A 166 -11.29 4.85 25.98
C ALA A 166 -12.07 5.34 24.76
N GLY A 167 -13.03 4.55 24.27
CA GLY A 167 -13.85 4.89 23.13
C GLY A 167 -14.57 6.24 23.28
N PRO A 168 -15.45 6.41 24.27
CA PRO A 168 -16.14 7.69 24.49
C PRO A 168 -15.19 8.89 24.78
N LEU A 169 -14.11 8.66 25.50
CA LEU A 169 -13.16 9.71 25.87
C LEU A 169 -12.39 10.21 24.63
N VAL A 170 -11.84 9.30 23.84
CA VAL A 170 -11.13 9.64 22.62
C VAL A 170 -12.09 10.18 21.57
N GLY A 171 -13.29 9.59 21.43
CA GLY A 171 -14.33 10.08 20.53
C GLY A 171 -14.74 11.53 20.85
N GLY A 172 -14.89 11.87 22.14
CA GLY A 172 -15.15 13.23 22.59
C GLY A 172 -14.02 14.20 22.23
N LEU A 173 -12.75 13.79 22.43
CA LEU A 173 -11.59 14.61 22.06
C LEU A 173 -11.49 14.82 20.52
N ILE A 174 -11.74 13.79 19.75
CA ILE A 174 -11.77 13.90 18.28
C ILE A 174 -12.86 14.89 17.87
N ALA A 175 -14.08 14.74 18.36
CA ALA A 175 -15.20 15.60 18.01
C ALA A 175 -15.01 17.08 18.43
N GLN A 176 -14.21 17.35 19.49
CA GLN A 176 -13.84 18.71 19.87
C GLN A 176 -12.83 19.36 18.92
N LYS A 177 -11.95 18.56 18.30
CA LYS A 177 -10.85 19.06 17.49
C LYS A 177 -11.12 18.97 15.98
N VAL A 178 -11.91 18.00 15.57
CA VAL A 178 -12.15 17.66 14.17
C VAL A 178 -13.62 17.83 13.83
N GLU A 179 -13.90 18.48 12.72
CA GLU A 179 -15.26 18.66 12.20
C GLU A 179 -15.69 17.43 11.39
N TYR A 180 -14.80 16.92 10.54
CA TYR A 180 -14.98 15.68 9.79
C TYR A 180 -13.65 15.03 9.41
N VAL A 181 -13.71 13.72 9.14
CA VAL A 181 -12.68 12.95 8.44
C VAL A 181 -13.40 12.14 7.36
N TYR A 182 -12.92 12.23 6.14
CA TYR A 182 -13.37 11.42 5.00
C TYR A 182 -12.25 10.51 4.53
N SER A 183 -12.64 9.32 4.08
CA SER A 183 -11.75 8.40 3.33
C SER A 183 -12.48 8.00 2.05
N ASP A 184 -11.81 8.13 0.92
CA ASP A 184 -12.29 7.70 -0.39
C ASP A 184 -11.43 6.51 -0.83
N LEU A 185 -12.00 5.31 -0.72
CA LEU A 185 -11.39 4.05 -1.16
C LEU A 185 -11.96 3.75 -2.54
N GLN A 186 -11.29 4.25 -3.59
CA GLN A 186 -11.79 4.14 -4.96
C GLN A 186 -11.68 2.71 -5.48
N ALA A 187 -12.58 2.30 -6.36
CA ALA A 187 -12.59 0.96 -6.94
C ALA A 187 -11.32 0.62 -7.74
N ASN A 188 -10.58 1.61 -8.19
CA ASN A 188 -9.26 1.41 -8.83
C ASN A 188 -8.10 1.25 -7.83
N GLY A 189 -8.40 1.16 -6.54
CA GLY A 189 -7.41 0.98 -5.49
C GLY A 189 -6.65 2.24 -5.07
N VAL A 190 -7.02 3.40 -5.59
CA VAL A 190 -6.50 4.68 -5.11
C VAL A 190 -7.23 5.07 -3.83
N MET A 191 -6.49 5.63 -2.88
CA MET A 191 -7.05 6.12 -1.61
C MET A 191 -6.91 7.62 -1.50
N GLY A 192 -8.01 8.28 -1.11
CA GLY A 192 -8.05 9.68 -0.73
C GLY A 192 -8.40 9.85 0.75
N VAL A 193 -7.83 10.84 1.42
CA VAL A 193 -8.18 11.22 2.80
C VAL A 193 -8.32 12.73 2.88
N ALA A 194 -9.39 13.19 3.50
CA ALA A 194 -9.58 14.60 3.79
C ALA A 194 -10.11 14.78 5.22
N TRP A 195 -9.68 15.84 5.89
CA TRP A 195 -10.23 16.21 7.19
C TRP A 195 -10.30 17.72 7.37
N LYS A 196 -11.15 18.14 8.28
CA LYS A 196 -11.24 19.54 8.69
C LYS A 196 -11.11 19.64 10.21
N SER A 197 -10.16 20.47 10.64
CA SER A 197 -10.04 20.86 12.04
C SER A 197 -11.06 21.95 12.38
N ARG A 198 -11.67 21.88 13.57
CA ARG A 198 -12.54 22.96 14.07
C ARG A 198 -11.81 24.28 14.36
N ALA A 199 -10.49 24.21 14.48
CA ALA A 199 -9.63 25.38 14.69
C ALA A 199 -9.18 26.05 13.37
N SER A 200 -9.56 25.49 12.21
CA SER A 200 -9.16 25.98 10.91
C SER A 200 -10.37 26.09 9.98
N ASP A 201 -10.48 27.21 9.28
CA ASP A 201 -11.52 27.41 8.27
C ASP A 201 -11.21 26.63 6.98
N GLN A 202 -9.96 26.21 6.81
CA GLN A 202 -9.52 25.48 5.62
C GLN A 202 -9.49 23.96 5.90
N PRO A 203 -10.11 23.14 5.05
CA PRO A 203 -9.95 21.71 5.08
C PRO A 203 -8.52 21.33 4.68
N VAL A 204 -8.02 20.25 5.26
CA VAL A 204 -6.83 19.57 4.76
C VAL A 204 -7.33 18.45 3.85
N ASP A 205 -6.99 18.56 2.58
CA ASP A 205 -7.29 17.55 1.58
C ASP A 205 -5.97 16.90 1.18
N LEU A 206 -5.81 15.64 1.58
CA LEU A 206 -4.65 14.82 1.21
C LEU A 206 -4.81 14.18 -0.16
N SER A 207 -5.91 14.42 -0.89
CA SER A 207 -6.03 13.90 -2.25
C SER A 207 -4.91 14.42 -3.16
N MET A 208 -4.45 15.66 -2.95
CA MET A 208 -3.27 16.19 -3.62
C MET A 208 -2.00 15.39 -3.28
N PHE A 209 -1.84 14.97 -2.02
CA PHE A 209 -0.71 14.15 -1.60
C PHE A 209 -0.90 12.69 -2.01
N THR A 210 -2.14 12.17 -2.01
CA THR A 210 -2.43 10.81 -2.46
C THR A 210 -2.13 10.63 -3.93
N ASN A 211 -2.45 11.60 -4.78
CA ASN A 211 -2.06 11.59 -6.18
C ASN A 211 -0.53 11.68 -6.35
N ALA A 212 0.15 12.52 -5.55
CA ALA A 212 1.61 12.67 -5.59
C ALA A 212 2.33 11.46 -4.98
N LEU A 213 1.78 10.85 -3.93
CA LEU A 213 2.39 9.73 -3.21
C LEU A 213 1.90 8.38 -3.71
N SER A 214 1.01 8.33 -4.71
CA SER A 214 0.35 7.10 -5.17
C SER A 214 -0.12 6.25 -3.99
N LEU A 215 -0.83 6.87 -3.02
CA LEU A 215 -1.40 6.15 -1.90
C LEU A 215 -2.49 5.22 -2.43
N GLN A 216 -2.25 3.94 -2.29
CA GLN A 216 -3.11 2.88 -2.78
C GLN A 216 -3.61 2.03 -1.62
N TYR A 217 -4.61 1.22 -1.88
CA TYR A 217 -5.02 0.19 -0.96
C TYR A 217 -5.31 -1.12 -1.71
N CYS A 218 -5.27 -2.22 -0.98
CA CYS A 218 -5.78 -3.52 -1.41
C CYS A 218 -6.32 -4.27 -0.21
N VAL A 219 -7.10 -5.32 -0.48
CA VAL A 219 -7.56 -6.24 0.56
C VAL A 219 -6.89 -7.59 0.37
N ARG A 220 -6.20 -8.07 1.40
CA ARG A 220 -5.52 -9.34 1.37
C ARG A 220 -5.62 -10.04 2.73
N ASP A 221 -5.96 -11.33 2.72
CA ASP A 221 -6.07 -12.17 3.92
C ASP A 221 -6.98 -11.59 5.01
N GLY A 222 -8.07 -10.91 4.59
CA GLY A 222 -9.03 -10.27 5.51
C GLY A 222 -8.52 -8.97 6.15
N GLN A 223 -7.44 -8.39 5.65
CA GLN A 223 -6.89 -7.11 6.09
C GLN A 223 -6.98 -6.07 4.97
N LEU A 224 -7.24 -4.83 5.35
CA LEU A 224 -7.07 -3.66 4.50
C LEU A 224 -5.61 -3.21 4.59
N LEU A 225 -4.91 -3.20 3.49
CA LEU A 225 -3.52 -2.77 3.38
C LEU A 225 -3.48 -1.37 2.75
N ILE A 226 -3.01 -0.38 3.49
CA ILE A 226 -2.77 0.96 2.94
C ILE A 226 -1.33 1.01 2.44
N ALA A 227 -1.16 1.05 1.13
CA ALA A 227 0.11 0.87 0.45
C ALA A 227 0.71 2.20 -0.03
N ILE A 228 2.00 2.39 0.24
CA ILE A 228 2.82 3.51 -0.21
C ILE A 228 3.89 2.96 -1.15
N ASP A 229 3.96 3.51 -2.35
CA ASP A 229 4.96 3.12 -3.33
C ASP A 229 6.38 3.45 -2.83
N LYS A 230 7.28 2.47 -2.85
CA LYS A 230 8.67 2.63 -2.40
C LYS A 230 9.46 3.64 -3.22
N ALA A 231 9.08 3.89 -4.46
CA ALA A 231 9.74 4.92 -5.26
C ALA A 231 9.59 6.35 -4.68
N TYR A 232 8.64 6.53 -3.74
CA TYR A 232 8.49 7.78 -2.98
C TYR A 232 9.22 7.78 -1.63
N THR A 233 10.00 6.75 -1.30
CA THR A 233 10.76 6.72 -0.03
C THR A 233 11.79 7.83 0.07
N ASP A 234 12.27 8.39 -1.04
CA ASP A 234 13.08 9.61 -1.06
C ASP A 234 12.32 10.82 -0.49
N LEU A 235 10.99 10.86 -0.64
CA LEU A 235 10.15 11.87 0.01
C LEU A 235 10.04 11.63 1.53
N LEU A 236 10.06 10.37 1.98
CA LEU A 236 10.16 10.06 3.41
C LEU A 236 11.51 10.51 3.98
N ALA A 237 12.60 10.37 3.22
CA ALA A 237 13.91 10.90 3.62
C ALA A 237 13.94 12.44 3.68
N LEU A 238 13.21 13.13 2.79
CA LEU A 238 13.00 14.57 2.88
C LEU A 238 12.14 14.97 4.09
N ALA A 239 11.15 14.13 4.44
CA ALA A 239 10.36 14.31 5.65
C ALA A 239 11.17 14.00 6.92
N ASP A 240 12.26 13.26 6.84
CA ASP A 240 13.08 12.83 7.97
C ASP A 240 13.65 14.03 8.76
N SER A 241 13.98 15.12 8.09
CA SER A 241 14.39 16.36 8.74
C SER A 241 13.30 16.96 9.63
N LYS A 242 12.03 16.83 9.27
CA LYS A 242 10.90 17.28 10.07
C LYS A 242 10.45 16.23 11.10
N LEU A 243 10.56 14.96 10.76
CA LEU A 243 10.30 13.86 11.67
C LEU A 243 11.30 13.86 12.83
N SER A 244 12.55 14.19 12.58
CA SER A 244 13.59 14.30 13.61
C SER A 244 13.30 15.40 14.63
N GLU A 245 12.59 16.47 14.29
CA GLU A 245 12.10 17.47 15.26
C GLU A 245 11.14 16.86 16.28
N PHE A 246 10.48 15.77 15.93
CA PHE A 246 9.62 14.98 16.79
C PHE A 246 10.32 13.73 17.35
N GLY A 247 11.63 13.55 17.07
CA GLY A 247 12.39 12.36 17.48
C GLY A 247 12.01 11.08 16.73
N LEU A 248 11.31 11.21 15.60
CA LEU A 248 10.96 10.12 14.70
C LEU A 248 11.94 10.05 13.55
N SER A 249 12.17 8.86 13.01
CA SER A 249 12.91 8.66 11.76
C SER A 249 12.02 7.95 10.74
N ALA A 250 12.36 8.09 9.47
CA ALA A 250 11.68 7.36 8.38
C ALA A 250 11.80 5.84 8.59
N GLU A 251 12.95 5.35 9.08
CA GLU A 251 13.16 3.95 9.41
C GLU A 251 12.22 3.47 10.53
N MET A 252 12.01 4.28 11.57
CA MET A 252 11.05 3.97 12.63
C MET A 252 9.63 3.84 12.08
N LEU A 253 9.20 4.72 11.19
CA LEU A 253 7.88 4.64 10.56
C LEU A 253 7.74 3.40 9.69
N THR A 254 8.76 3.09 8.89
CA THR A 254 8.70 1.92 7.99
C THR A 254 8.81 0.58 8.73
N SER A 255 9.39 0.54 9.94
CA SER A 255 9.51 -0.69 10.74
C SER A 255 8.16 -1.30 11.15
N SER A 256 7.09 -0.50 11.20
CA SER A 256 5.72 -0.94 11.49
C SER A 256 4.94 -1.33 10.23
N LEU A 257 5.55 -1.18 9.04
CA LEU A 257 4.94 -1.50 7.76
C LEU A 257 5.41 -2.87 7.28
N ILE A 258 4.54 -3.54 6.53
CA ILE A 258 4.92 -4.78 5.82
C ILE A 258 5.51 -4.44 4.45
N ASP A 259 6.49 -5.24 4.03
CA ASP A 259 7.12 -5.13 2.73
C ASP A 259 6.35 -5.95 1.69
N LEU A 260 5.83 -5.29 0.66
CA LEU A 260 5.09 -5.89 -0.45
C LEU A 260 5.92 -5.89 -1.77
N GLY A 261 7.25 -5.82 -1.67
CA GLY A 261 8.12 -5.72 -2.84
C GLY A 261 8.24 -4.30 -3.36
N GLY A 262 7.27 -3.82 -4.14
CA GLY A 262 7.22 -2.44 -4.68
C GLY A 262 6.64 -1.42 -3.70
N TYR A 263 6.04 -1.85 -2.61
CA TYR A 263 5.28 -1.01 -1.69
C TYR A 263 5.62 -1.31 -0.23
N TYR A 264 5.52 -0.30 0.62
CA TYR A 264 5.32 -0.48 2.05
C TYR A 264 3.84 -0.39 2.35
N ALA A 265 3.32 -1.24 3.23
CA ALA A 265 1.90 -1.22 3.57
C ALA A 265 1.65 -1.22 5.08
N LEU A 266 0.69 -0.40 5.51
CA LEU A 266 0.13 -0.42 6.84
C LEU A 266 -1.02 -1.42 6.89
N PRO A 267 -0.90 -2.53 7.61
CA PRO A 267 -2.00 -3.48 7.75
C PRO A 267 -3.02 -2.94 8.76
N MET A 268 -4.28 -2.95 8.35
CA MET A 268 -5.42 -2.56 9.17
C MET A 268 -6.46 -3.68 9.20
N GLY A 269 -7.02 -3.95 10.37
CA GLY A 269 -8.24 -4.73 10.46
C GLY A 269 -9.44 -3.92 9.97
N TYR A 270 -10.44 -4.59 9.42
CA TYR A 270 -11.70 -3.95 9.10
C TYR A 270 -12.90 -4.86 9.40
N GLN A 271 -14.03 -4.26 9.66
CA GLN A 271 -15.31 -4.92 9.87
C GLN A 271 -16.41 -4.10 9.19
N MET A 272 -17.31 -4.81 8.49
CA MET A 272 -18.47 -4.20 7.84
C MET A 272 -19.72 -4.61 8.60
N ASN A 273 -20.47 -3.67 9.16
CA ASN A 273 -21.66 -3.91 9.97
C ASN A 273 -22.77 -2.93 9.60
N ASN A 274 -23.88 -3.44 9.05
CA ASN A 274 -25.10 -2.65 8.77
C ASN A 274 -24.87 -1.36 7.97
N GLY A 275 -23.91 -1.37 7.05
CA GLY A 275 -23.56 -0.19 6.24
C GLY A 275 -22.51 0.72 6.87
N ASP A 276 -22.10 0.47 8.10
CA ASP A 276 -20.93 1.10 8.73
C ASP A 276 -19.68 0.28 8.48
N ALA A 277 -18.54 0.93 8.35
CA ALA A 277 -17.21 0.32 8.31
C ALA A 277 -16.46 0.68 9.59
N THR A 278 -15.76 -0.30 10.16
CA THR A 278 -14.81 -0.06 11.25
C THR A 278 -13.41 -0.37 10.73
N PHE A 279 -12.52 0.63 10.68
CA PHE A 279 -11.11 0.45 10.35
C PHE A 279 -10.28 0.61 11.61
N TYR A 280 -9.40 -0.35 11.88
CA TYR A 280 -8.65 -0.38 13.14
C TYR A 280 -7.23 -0.92 12.95
N LEU A 281 -6.32 -0.42 13.77
CA LEU A 281 -4.98 -0.97 13.92
C LEU A 281 -5.03 -2.09 14.95
N THR A 282 -4.31 -3.17 14.66
CA THR A 282 -4.19 -4.33 15.54
C THR A 282 -3.00 -4.19 16.48
N LYS A 283 -2.84 -5.12 17.41
CA LYS A 283 -1.74 -5.18 18.37
C LYS A 283 -0.36 -5.14 17.67
N GLU A 284 -0.24 -5.85 16.56
CA GLU A 284 0.99 -5.97 15.77
C GLU A 284 1.49 -4.63 15.22
N VAL A 285 0.58 -3.69 15.00
CA VAL A 285 0.89 -2.32 14.57
C VAL A 285 0.97 -1.36 15.75
N LEU A 286 -0.01 -1.44 16.67
CA LEU A 286 -0.13 -0.49 17.79
C LEU A 286 1.04 -0.60 18.76
N VAL A 287 1.45 -1.80 19.15
CA VAL A 287 2.50 -1.98 20.15
C VAL A 287 3.85 -1.44 19.67
N PRO A 288 4.38 -1.79 18.49
CA PRO A 288 5.61 -1.17 17.98
C PRO A 288 5.51 0.35 17.85
N THR A 289 4.40 0.86 17.32
CA THR A 289 4.18 2.30 17.18
C THR A 289 4.19 3.02 18.56
N MET A 290 3.54 2.43 19.55
CA MET A 290 3.54 2.98 20.91
C MET A 290 4.93 2.92 21.56
N GLN A 291 5.69 1.84 21.36
CA GLN A 291 7.06 1.73 21.87
C GLN A 291 7.96 2.85 21.30
N MET A 292 7.82 3.15 20.00
CA MET A 292 8.56 4.23 19.37
C MET A 292 8.12 5.63 19.86
N ALA A 293 6.81 5.82 20.00
CA ALA A 293 6.26 7.10 20.42
C ALA A 293 6.44 7.39 21.92
N MET A 294 6.58 6.35 22.74
CA MET A 294 6.61 6.48 24.21
C MET A 294 7.71 7.43 24.72
N PRO A 295 8.98 7.35 24.27
CA PRO A 295 10.02 8.28 24.76
C PRO A 295 9.68 9.74 24.47
N LEU A 296 8.99 10.02 23.37
CA LEU A 296 8.58 11.37 22.98
C LEU A 296 7.40 11.88 23.81
N LEU A 297 6.45 10.98 24.08
CA LEU A 297 5.26 11.28 24.86
C LEU A 297 5.60 11.47 26.35
N MET A 298 6.51 10.66 26.89
CA MET A 298 6.89 10.73 28.30
C MET A 298 7.37 12.12 28.72
N ASN A 299 8.10 12.82 27.86
CA ASN A 299 8.55 14.18 28.11
C ASN A 299 7.41 15.23 28.15
N LYS A 300 6.23 14.89 27.63
CA LYS A 300 5.06 15.77 27.58
C LYS A 300 3.99 15.39 28.60
N ILE A 301 4.13 14.21 29.21
CA ILE A 301 3.22 13.72 30.25
C ILE A 301 3.64 14.26 31.61
N PRO A 302 2.72 14.86 32.41
CA PRO A 302 3.02 15.27 33.75
C PRO A 302 3.60 14.11 34.57
N GLU A 303 4.62 14.39 35.38
CA GLU A 303 5.38 13.38 36.15
C GLU A 303 4.49 12.45 37.01
N ALA A 304 3.39 12.98 37.52
CA ALA A 304 2.40 12.21 38.29
C ALA A 304 1.77 11.04 37.47
N TYR A 305 1.77 11.11 36.17
CA TYR A 305 1.17 10.08 35.28
C TYR A 305 2.20 9.21 34.55
N GLN A 306 3.48 9.56 34.59
CA GLN A 306 4.54 8.83 33.87
C GLN A 306 4.66 7.37 34.38
N GLY A 307 4.53 7.15 35.68
CA GLY A 307 4.53 5.80 36.27
C GLY A 307 3.38 4.93 35.78
N LEU A 308 2.18 5.51 35.66
CA LEU A 308 1.01 4.82 35.10
C LEU A 308 1.22 4.45 33.65
N VAL A 309 1.67 5.39 32.85
CA VAL A 309 1.92 5.16 31.40
C VAL A 309 3.00 4.13 31.20
N SER A 310 4.08 4.17 31.96
CA SER A 310 5.15 3.16 31.88
C SER A 310 4.68 1.75 32.28
N SER A 311 3.69 1.61 33.15
CA SER A 311 3.11 0.32 33.53
C SER A 311 2.11 -0.23 32.52
N LEU A 312 1.50 0.64 31.72
CA LEU A 312 0.52 0.23 30.66
C LEU A 312 1.20 -0.48 29.51
N LEU A 313 2.37 -0.03 29.08
CA LEU A 313 3.02 -0.59 27.91
C LEU A 313 3.29 -2.10 28.01
N PRO A 314 3.86 -2.64 29.09
CA PRO A 314 4.00 -4.09 29.29
C PRO A 314 2.65 -4.83 29.27
N ALA A 315 1.60 -4.23 29.81
CA ALA A 315 0.26 -4.84 29.80
C ALA A 315 -0.31 -4.91 28.38
N LEU A 316 -0.13 -3.86 27.57
CA LEU A 316 -0.54 -3.84 26.17
C LEU A 316 0.28 -4.83 25.32
N GLN A 317 1.58 -4.98 25.59
CA GLN A 317 2.43 -5.97 24.94
C GLN A 317 1.99 -7.39 25.21
N ASN A 318 1.55 -7.69 26.44
CA ASN A 318 1.10 -9.01 26.86
C ASN A 318 -0.40 -9.24 26.66
N ALA A 319 -1.15 -8.25 26.17
CA ALA A 319 -2.59 -8.38 25.93
C ALA A 319 -2.86 -9.53 24.93
N GLU A 320 -3.91 -10.28 25.17
CA GLU A 320 -4.40 -11.33 24.25
C GLU A 320 -4.89 -10.69 22.95
N SER A 321 -5.58 -9.55 23.05
CA SER A 321 -5.96 -8.74 21.92
C SER A 321 -5.88 -7.24 22.24
N LEU A 322 -5.46 -6.47 21.25
CA LEU A 322 -5.47 -5.01 21.27
C LEU A 322 -5.85 -4.52 19.88
N ALA A 323 -6.90 -3.74 19.80
CA ALA A 323 -7.29 -3.07 18.57
C ALA A 323 -7.85 -1.69 18.87
N PHE A 324 -7.52 -0.72 18.04
CA PHE A 324 -7.99 0.65 18.15
C PHE A 324 -8.25 1.26 16.78
N GLY A 325 -9.40 1.90 16.60
CA GLY A 325 -9.77 2.44 15.29
C GLY A 325 -10.98 3.35 15.34
N LEU A 326 -11.51 3.64 14.16
CA LEU A 326 -12.64 4.52 13.97
C LEU A 326 -13.77 3.80 13.25
N VAL A 327 -15.00 4.20 13.60
CA VAL A 327 -16.22 3.77 12.92
C VAL A 327 -16.60 4.82 11.89
N PHE A 328 -16.87 4.35 10.69
CA PHE A 328 -17.25 5.16 9.55
C PHE A 328 -18.65 4.80 9.08
N GLU A 329 -19.39 5.77 8.64
CA GLU A 329 -20.64 5.62 7.90
C GLU A 329 -20.40 5.85 6.40
N LYS A 330 -21.16 5.19 5.55
CA LYS A 330 -21.08 5.37 4.10
C LYS A 330 -21.61 6.76 3.75
N ARG A 331 -20.92 7.45 2.84
CA ARG A 331 -21.30 8.79 2.38
C ARG A 331 -22.24 8.71 1.19
#